data_c6e31d75d627a1818f2a23e04aea3a66
#
_entry.id   c6e31d75d627a1818f2a23e04aea3a66
#
_cell.length_a   1.000
_cell.length_b   1.000
_cell.length_c   1.000
_cell.angle_alpha   90.00
_cell.angle_beta   90.00
_cell.angle_gamma   90.00
#
_symmetry.space_group_name_H-M   'P 1'
#
loop_
_entity.id
_entity.type
_entity.pdbx_description
1 polymer ?
#
loop_
_entity_poly.entity_id
_entity_poly.type
_entity_poly.pdbx_seq_one_letter_code
_entity_poly.pdbx_strand_id
1 'polypeptide(L)'
;MCSLARRDGRKENLWPRARSSWKSGDSLSFINFAAREINCKLVYYGAGLGGKTTNLEKVFEMAPNKGKMISLATETDRTLFFDFLPLDLGTVRGFKTRFHLYTVPGQVFYDASRKLILRGVDGVVFVADSQEERMDANLESIENLEENLKEHGYDLMKIPYVLQLNKRDLPNVLSVEQLRKELCRKDEPTVEAVAYKGVGVFDTLKEISRLVLAELQKG
;
A
#
# COMPACT_ATOMS: atom_id res chain seq x y z
N MET A 1 -13.30 -58.11 13.04
CA MET A 1 -12.03 -57.42 12.76
C MET A 1 -12.31 -56.39 11.69
N CYS A 2 -12.53 -55.18 12.09
CA CYS A 2 -12.83 -54.06 11.17
C CYS A 2 -11.80 -52.96 11.41
N SER A 3 -10.93 -52.72 10.43
CA SER A 3 -9.82 -51.76 10.47
C SER A 3 -10.37 -50.36 10.20
N LEU A 4 -10.24 -49.47 11.18
CA LEU A 4 -10.54 -48.03 11.05
C LEU A 4 -9.35 -47.33 10.42
N ALA A 5 -9.49 -46.91 9.17
CA ALA A 5 -8.55 -46.03 8.50
C ALA A 5 -8.71 -44.59 9.05
N ARG A 6 -7.66 -44.06 9.68
CA ARG A 6 -7.57 -42.67 10.10
C ARG A 6 -7.41 -41.78 8.86
N ARG A 7 -8.35 -40.88 8.64
CA ARG A 7 -8.21 -39.74 7.68
C ARG A 7 -7.31 -38.70 8.29
N ASP A 8 -6.15 -38.54 7.71
CA ASP A 8 -5.17 -37.47 8.01
C ASP A 8 -5.66 -36.16 7.41
N GLY A 9 -6.13 -35.25 8.29
CA GLY A 9 -6.62 -33.94 7.92
C GLY A 9 -5.47 -32.94 7.69
N ARG A 10 -4.79 -33.04 6.58
CA ARG A 10 -3.84 -32.00 6.17
C ARG A 10 -4.61 -30.76 5.72
N LYS A 11 -4.54 -29.70 6.50
CA LYS A 11 -4.93 -28.35 6.06
C LYS A 11 -3.97 -27.95 4.94
N GLU A 12 -4.47 -27.89 3.72
CA GLU A 12 -3.74 -27.34 2.59
C GLU A 12 -3.47 -25.86 2.86
N ASN A 13 -2.19 -25.51 2.95
CA ASN A 13 -1.76 -24.10 3.01
C ASN A 13 -2.09 -23.44 1.68
N LEU A 14 -3.03 -22.52 1.71
CA LEU A 14 -3.49 -21.70 0.55
C LEU A 14 -2.44 -20.71 0.00
N TRP A 15 -1.20 -20.77 0.47
CA TRP A 15 -0.11 -19.92 -0.04
C TRP A 15 0.87 -20.78 -0.85
N PRO A 16 1.16 -20.43 -2.11
CA PRO A 16 2.23 -21.09 -2.85
C PRO A 16 3.55 -20.93 -2.12
N ARG A 17 4.25 -22.04 -1.85
CA ARG A 17 5.59 -22.03 -1.23
C ARG A 17 6.51 -21.17 -2.10
N ALA A 18 7.04 -20.09 -1.50
CA ALA A 18 8.08 -19.27 -2.11
C ALA A 18 9.28 -20.17 -2.44
N ARG A 19 9.69 -20.21 -3.72
CA ARG A 19 10.93 -20.86 -4.12
C ARG A 19 12.09 -20.02 -3.59
N SER A 20 12.94 -20.64 -2.79
CA SER A 20 14.16 -20.09 -2.21
C SER A 20 15.24 -19.95 -3.30
N SER A 21 15.23 -18.86 -4.06
CA SER A 21 16.41 -18.42 -4.81
C SER A 21 16.19 -16.97 -5.29
N TRP A 22 16.13 -16.02 -4.36
CA TRP A 22 16.06 -14.60 -4.71
C TRP A 22 17.44 -14.00 -4.56
N LYS A 23 18.06 -13.59 -5.68
CA LYS A 23 19.23 -12.72 -5.67
C LYS A 23 18.73 -11.29 -5.42
N SER A 24 19.41 -10.56 -4.55
CA SER A 24 19.17 -9.15 -4.27
C SER A 24 19.27 -8.34 -5.59
N GLY A 25 18.13 -7.87 -6.11
CA GLY A 25 18.07 -7.07 -7.34
C GLY A 25 16.89 -7.37 -8.26
N ASP A 26 16.10 -8.41 -7.99
CA ASP A 26 14.98 -8.77 -8.87
C ASP A 26 13.73 -7.93 -8.57
N SER A 27 13.04 -7.51 -9.63
CA SER A 27 11.73 -6.84 -9.62
C SER A 27 10.78 -7.48 -8.62
N LEU A 28 10.21 -6.67 -7.72
CA LEU A 28 9.37 -7.09 -6.60
C LEU A 28 8.00 -7.61 -7.03
N SER A 29 7.56 -7.27 -8.24
CA SER A 29 6.26 -7.65 -8.78
C SER A 29 6.17 -9.12 -9.12
N PHE A 30 5.05 -9.74 -8.76
CA PHE A 30 4.79 -11.14 -9.13
C PHE A 30 4.31 -11.23 -10.58
N ILE A 31 5.18 -11.69 -11.50
CA ILE A 31 4.85 -11.93 -12.90
C ILE A 31 4.43 -13.40 -13.08
N ASN A 32 3.18 -13.61 -13.47
CA ASN A 32 2.68 -14.91 -13.85
C ASN A 32 2.72 -15.06 -15.39
N PHE A 33 3.78 -15.65 -15.91
CA PHE A 33 3.96 -15.84 -17.34
C PHE A 33 2.90 -16.75 -17.97
N ALA A 34 2.41 -17.77 -17.24
CA ALA A 34 1.41 -18.69 -17.73
C ALA A 34 0.04 -18.00 -17.92
N ALA A 35 -0.34 -17.15 -16.97
CA ALA A 35 -1.56 -16.37 -17.04
C ALA A 35 -1.39 -15.04 -17.80
N ARG A 36 -0.17 -14.65 -18.16
CA ARG A 36 0.18 -13.31 -18.65
C ARG A 36 -0.35 -12.20 -17.75
N GLU A 37 -0.09 -12.33 -16.44
CA GLU A 37 -0.52 -11.36 -15.44
C GLU A 37 0.67 -10.81 -14.67
N ILE A 38 0.63 -9.50 -14.38
CA ILE A 38 1.53 -8.79 -13.48
C ILE A 38 0.69 -8.33 -12.30
N ASN A 39 1.08 -8.75 -11.10
CA ASN A 39 0.42 -8.34 -9.87
C ASN A 39 1.34 -7.40 -9.10
N CYS A 40 0.90 -6.17 -8.89
CA CYS A 40 1.64 -5.12 -8.18
C CYS A 40 0.97 -4.82 -6.85
N LYS A 41 1.77 -4.73 -5.79
CA LYS A 41 1.31 -4.43 -4.44
C LYS A 41 1.59 -2.97 -4.08
N LEU A 42 0.53 -2.20 -3.84
CA LEU A 42 0.60 -0.82 -3.36
C LEU A 42 0.15 -0.74 -1.91
N VAL A 43 0.93 -0.09 -1.07
CA VAL A 43 0.63 0.08 0.35
C VAL A 43 0.42 1.56 0.66
N TYR A 44 -0.76 1.89 1.19
CA TYR A 44 -1.08 3.20 1.74
C TYR A 44 -0.66 3.21 3.20
N TYR A 45 0.37 3.99 3.49
CA TYR A 45 0.97 4.14 4.82
C TYR A 45 0.70 5.53 5.39
N GLY A 46 0.91 5.75 6.69
CA GLY A 46 0.71 7.04 7.34
C GLY A 46 0.03 6.92 8.70
N ALA A 47 -0.03 8.02 9.42
CA ALA A 47 -0.58 8.12 10.77
C ALA A 47 -2.03 7.62 10.88
N GLY A 48 -2.45 7.29 12.09
CA GLY A 48 -3.85 6.98 12.40
C GLY A 48 -4.77 8.13 12.00
N LEU A 49 -5.93 7.80 11.44
CA LEU A 49 -6.94 8.78 10.97
C LEU A 49 -6.48 9.69 9.82
N GLY A 50 -5.31 9.47 9.22
CA GLY A 50 -4.80 10.26 8.08
C GLY A 50 -5.61 10.14 6.79
N GLY A 51 -6.54 9.16 6.68
CA GLY A 51 -7.42 8.99 5.52
C GLY A 51 -6.99 7.88 4.55
N LYS A 52 -6.17 6.91 4.98
CA LYS A 52 -5.76 5.75 4.17
C LYS A 52 -6.94 4.92 3.68
N THR A 53 -7.79 4.45 4.59
CA THR A 53 -9.02 3.70 4.28
C THR A 53 -9.95 4.50 3.38
N THR A 54 -10.13 5.80 3.67
CA THR A 54 -10.96 6.70 2.86
C THR A 54 -10.47 6.79 1.41
N ASN A 55 -9.15 6.78 1.17
CA ASN A 55 -8.61 6.72 -0.18
C ASN A 55 -9.05 5.43 -0.90
N LEU A 56 -8.93 4.26 -0.27
CA LEU A 56 -9.34 2.99 -0.88
C LEU A 56 -10.85 2.94 -1.11
N GLU A 57 -11.65 3.42 -0.16
CA GLU A 57 -13.12 3.52 -0.32
C GLU A 57 -13.47 4.38 -1.55
N LYS A 58 -12.83 5.54 -1.72
CA LYS A 58 -13.06 6.41 -2.88
C LYS A 58 -12.59 5.79 -4.20
N VAL A 59 -11.44 5.15 -4.21
CA VAL A 59 -11.01 4.35 -5.36
C VAL A 59 -12.04 3.29 -5.69
N PHE A 60 -12.54 2.58 -4.68
CA PHE A 60 -13.56 1.55 -4.86
C PHE A 60 -14.88 2.13 -5.40
N GLU A 61 -15.34 3.26 -4.89
CA GLU A 61 -16.57 3.92 -5.38
C GLU A 61 -16.48 4.31 -6.86
N MET A 62 -15.32 4.82 -7.28
CA MET A 62 -15.14 5.46 -8.58
C MET A 62 -14.57 4.54 -9.66
N ALA A 63 -13.91 3.42 -9.30
CA ALA A 63 -13.30 2.52 -10.27
C ALA A 63 -14.36 1.68 -11.02
N PRO A 64 -14.31 1.63 -12.37
CA PRO A 64 -15.28 0.85 -13.17
C PRO A 64 -15.05 -0.67 -13.05
N ASN A 65 -13.80 -1.11 -13.02
CA ASN A 65 -13.40 -2.52 -12.98
C ASN A 65 -12.75 -2.85 -11.63
N LYS A 66 -13.57 -3.08 -10.63
CA LYS A 66 -13.16 -3.33 -9.26
C LYS A 66 -13.50 -4.73 -8.80
N GLY A 67 -12.59 -5.36 -8.08
CA GLY A 67 -12.88 -6.56 -7.31
C GLY A 67 -13.73 -6.24 -6.06
N LYS A 68 -13.85 -7.20 -5.16
CA LYS A 68 -14.51 -6.97 -3.87
C LYS A 68 -13.51 -6.33 -2.91
N MET A 69 -13.87 -5.20 -2.32
CA MET A 69 -13.12 -4.63 -1.21
C MET A 69 -13.32 -5.51 0.04
N ILE A 70 -12.22 -5.85 0.70
CA ILE A 70 -12.22 -6.60 1.94
C ILE A 70 -11.63 -5.70 3.02
N SER A 71 -12.44 -5.34 4.00
CA SER A 71 -11.99 -4.60 5.18
C SER A 71 -12.11 -5.51 6.41
N LEU A 72 -11.04 -5.62 7.18
CA LEU A 72 -10.99 -6.35 8.43
C LEU A 72 -10.95 -5.33 9.58
N ALA A 73 -12.12 -4.96 10.05
CA ALA A 73 -12.28 -4.06 11.19
C ALA A 73 -12.56 -4.85 12.48
N THR A 74 -12.11 -4.32 13.64
CA THR A 74 -12.58 -4.79 14.95
C THR A 74 -13.76 -3.97 15.45
N GLU A 75 -14.41 -4.50 16.49
CA GLU A 75 -15.53 -3.84 17.17
C GLU A 75 -15.14 -2.51 17.85
N THR A 76 -13.85 -2.30 18.15
CA THR A 76 -13.35 -1.12 18.87
C THR A 76 -12.51 -0.17 18.03
N ASP A 77 -11.92 -0.62 16.90
CA ASP A 77 -11.07 0.19 16.03
C ASP A 77 -11.37 -0.04 14.56
N ARG A 78 -11.40 1.06 13.79
CA ARG A 78 -11.84 1.07 12.38
C ARG A 78 -11.01 0.24 11.42
N THR A 79 -9.78 -0.16 11.79
CA THR A 79 -8.93 -0.97 10.91
C THR A 79 -7.95 -1.79 11.73
N LEU A 80 -8.19 -3.10 11.92
CA LEU A 80 -7.27 -3.98 12.65
C LEU A 80 -6.14 -4.49 11.79
N PHE A 81 -6.38 -4.77 10.53
CA PHE A 81 -5.37 -5.41 9.70
C PHE A 81 -5.07 -4.66 8.42
N PHE A 82 -5.99 -4.52 7.53
CA PHE A 82 -5.80 -3.79 6.26
C PHE A 82 -7.10 -3.79 5.45
N ASP A 83 -7.28 -2.76 4.67
CA ASP A 83 -8.22 -2.77 3.57
C ASP A 83 -7.48 -3.28 2.33
N PHE A 84 -8.13 -4.14 1.58
CA PHE A 84 -7.59 -4.72 0.35
C PHE A 84 -8.53 -4.45 -0.81
N LEU A 85 -7.99 -3.92 -1.89
CA LEU A 85 -8.75 -3.61 -3.10
C LEU A 85 -7.96 -4.03 -4.35
N PRO A 86 -8.36 -5.09 -5.07
CA PRO A 86 -7.78 -5.43 -6.36
C PRO A 86 -8.35 -4.54 -7.46
N LEU A 87 -7.48 -3.93 -8.27
CA LEU A 87 -7.80 -3.10 -9.42
C LEU A 87 -7.17 -3.67 -10.69
N ASP A 88 -7.96 -3.73 -11.77
CA ASP A 88 -7.48 -4.06 -13.11
C ASP A 88 -7.24 -2.76 -13.88
N LEU A 89 -5.99 -2.46 -14.20
CA LEU A 89 -5.59 -1.24 -14.92
C LEU A 89 -5.20 -1.50 -16.38
N GLY A 90 -5.62 -2.64 -16.95
CA GLY A 90 -5.39 -2.95 -18.36
C GLY A 90 -4.16 -3.80 -18.62
N THR A 91 -3.52 -3.64 -19.78
CA THR A 91 -2.40 -4.48 -20.23
C THR A 91 -1.13 -3.66 -20.46
N VAL A 92 0.02 -4.19 -19.98
CA VAL A 92 1.36 -3.65 -20.25
C VAL A 92 2.19 -4.72 -20.92
N ARG A 93 2.72 -4.44 -22.12
CA ARG A 93 3.49 -5.40 -22.95
C ARG A 93 2.78 -6.75 -23.14
N GLY A 94 1.44 -6.74 -23.25
CA GLY A 94 0.62 -7.96 -23.42
C GLY A 94 0.34 -8.74 -22.13
N PHE A 95 0.75 -8.23 -20.97
CA PHE A 95 0.42 -8.76 -19.66
C PHE A 95 -0.70 -7.94 -19.03
N LYS A 96 -1.71 -8.63 -18.50
CA LYS A 96 -2.76 -8.01 -17.72
C LYS A 96 -2.19 -7.52 -16.40
N THR A 97 -2.36 -6.23 -16.09
CA THR A 97 -1.77 -5.64 -14.87
C THR A 97 -2.85 -5.42 -13.83
N ARG A 98 -2.66 -6.03 -12.66
CA ARG A 98 -3.52 -5.87 -11.50
C ARG A 98 -2.75 -5.19 -10.38
N PHE A 99 -3.36 -4.16 -9.82
CA PHE A 99 -2.86 -3.50 -8.63
C PHE A 99 -3.67 -3.94 -7.41
N HIS A 100 -2.96 -4.33 -6.39
CA HIS A 100 -3.52 -4.74 -5.10
C HIS A 100 -3.20 -3.66 -4.09
N LEU A 101 -4.22 -2.89 -3.70
CA LEU A 101 -4.09 -1.77 -2.78
C LEU A 101 -4.35 -2.26 -1.35
N TYR A 102 -3.44 -1.91 -0.46
CA TYR A 102 -3.52 -2.25 0.98
C TYR A 102 -3.40 -0.98 1.80
N THR A 103 -4.08 -0.93 2.95
CA THR A 103 -3.77 0.04 4.01
C THR A 103 -3.08 -0.65 5.17
N VAL A 104 -2.34 0.10 5.96
CA VAL A 104 -1.80 -0.37 7.23
C VAL A 104 -2.58 0.25 8.40
N PRO A 105 -2.70 -0.47 9.54
CA PRO A 105 -3.24 0.13 10.75
C PRO A 105 -2.33 1.30 11.18
N GLY A 106 -2.96 2.44 11.47
CA GLY A 106 -2.23 3.67 11.79
C GLY A 106 -1.81 3.82 13.25
N GLN A 107 -2.24 2.92 14.14
CA GLN A 107 -1.90 2.98 15.56
C GLN A 107 -0.55 2.28 15.82
N VAL A 108 0.20 2.81 16.78
CA VAL A 108 1.58 2.38 17.12
C VAL A 108 1.66 0.91 17.51
N PHE A 109 0.65 0.38 18.19
CA PHE A 109 0.62 -1.01 18.68
C PHE A 109 0.61 -2.11 17.61
N TYR A 110 0.40 -1.77 16.34
CA TYR A 110 0.26 -2.74 15.25
C TYR A 110 1.50 -2.83 14.35
N ASP A 111 2.69 -2.58 14.90
CA ASP A 111 3.92 -2.59 14.10
C ASP A 111 4.17 -3.93 13.38
N ALA A 112 3.95 -5.06 14.06
CA ALA A 112 4.06 -6.39 13.44
C ALA A 112 3.14 -6.57 12.22
N SER A 113 1.92 -6.01 12.27
CA SER A 113 0.98 -6.06 11.15
C SER A 113 1.43 -5.17 10.01
N ARG A 114 1.99 -3.97 10.32
CA ARG A 114 2.55 -3.07 9.30
C ARG A 114 3.71 -3.71 8.56
N LYS A 115 4.65 -4.35 9.28
CA LYS A 115 5.76 -5.12 8.71
C LYS A 115 5.26 -6.21 7.78
N LEU A 116 4.29 -7.01 8.23
CA LEU A 116 3.74 -8.08 7.40
C LEU A 116 3.12 -7.56 6.10
N ILE A 117 2.41 -6.42 6.16
CA ILE A 117 1.79 -5.81 4.99
C ILE A 117 2.84 -5.25 4.02
N LEU A 118 3.96 -4.73 4.49
CA LEU A 118 5.04 -4.19 3.64
C LEU A 118 5.82 -5.27 2.91
N ARG A 119 5.75 -6.51 3.33
CA ARG A 119 6.45 -7.61 2.63
C ARG A 119 5.98 -7.75 1.19
N GLY A 120 6.92 -7.67 0.25
CA GLY A 120 6.65 -7.75 -1.19
C GLY A 120 5.95 -6.52 -1.75
N VAL A 121 6.16 -5.33 -1.15
CA VAL A 121 5.60 -4.07 -1.64
C VAL A 121 6.32 -3.60 -2.90
N ASP A 122 5.56 -3.17 -3.91
CA ASP A 122 6.09 -2.61 -5.16
C ASP A 122 6.05 -1.08 -5.18
N GLY A 123 5.18 -0.48 -4.37
CA GLY A 123 5.09 0.98 -4.24
C GLY A 123 4.35 1.40 -2.99
N VAL A 124 4.74 2.55 -2.45
CA VAL A 124 4.16 3.11 -1.22
C VAL A 124 3.56 4.48 -1.48
N VAL A 125 2.36 4.69 -0.98
CA VAL A 125 1.72 6.00 -0.85
C VAL A 125 1.73 6.39 0.62
N PHE A 126 2.46 7.45 0.97
CA PHE A 126 2.41 8.00 2.31
C PHE A 126 1.31 9.05 2.38
N VAL A 127 0.29 8.79 3.18
CA VAL A 127 -0.85 9.69 3.38
C VAL A 127 -0.62 10.50 4.63
N ALA A 128 -0.16 11.73 4.46
CA ALA A 128 0.04 12.70 5.52
C ALA A 128 -1.27 13.46 5.81
N ASP A 129 -1.57 13.64 7.08
CA ASP A 129 -2.60 14.58 7.53
C ASP A 129 -2.04 16.00 7.52
N SER A 130 -2.63 16.90 6.74
CA SER A 130 -2.09 18.26 6.55
C SER A 130 -2.25 19.18 7.76
N GLN A 131 -3.00 18.77 8.80
CA GLN A 131 -3.22 19.59 9.99
C GLN A 131 -1.90 19.76 10.78
N GLU A 132 -1.66 20.99 11.27
CA GLU A 132 -0.45 21.34 12.06
C GLU A 132 -0.28 20.41 13.26
N GLU A 133 -1.34 20.16 14.00
CA GLU A 133 -1.38 19.29 15.19
C GLU A 133 -1.10 17.82 14.91
N ARG A 134 -1.05 17.42 13.63
CA ARG A 134 -0.77 16.04 13.18
C ARG A 134 0.64 15.83 12.67
N MET A 135 1.48 16.87 12.70
CA MET A 135 2.84 16.79 12.16
C MET A 135 3.69 15.75 12.89
N ASP A 136 3.67 15.74 14.23
CA ASP A 136 4.43 14.76 15.01
C ASP A 136 4.02 13.31 14.69
N ALA A 137 2.70 13.07 14.54
CA ALA A 137 2.21 11.76 14.16
C ALA A 137 2.60 11.37 12.72
N ASN A 138 2.70 12.33 11.80
CA ASN A 138 3.21 12.07 10.45
C ASN A 138 4.71 11.72 10.49
N LEU A 139 5.51 12.46 11.27
CA LEU A 139 6.96 12.21 11.44
C LEU A 139 7.22 10.83 12.04
N GLU A 140 6.55 10.50 13.15
CA GLU A 140 6.64 9.16 13.74
C GLU A 140 6.27 8.06 12.74
N SER A 141 5.22 8.28 11.95
CA SER A 141 4.76 7.29 10.98
C SER A 141 5.71 7.10 9.81
N ILE A 142 6.39 8.16 9.34
CA ILE A 142 7.33 8.03 8.22
C ILE A 142 8.65 7.40 8.68
N GLU A 143 9.12 7.69 9.88
CA GLU A 143 10.28 7.04 10.49
C GLU A 143 10.01 5.53 10.66
N ASN A 144 8.85 5.17 11.16
CA ASN A 144 8.45 3.77 11.28
C ASN A 144 8.32 3.08 9.91
N LEU A 145 7.86 3.78 8.86
CA LEU A 145 7.87 3.24 7.49
C LEU A 145 9.29 2.92 7.04
N GLU A 146 10.24 3.83 7.26
CA GLU A 146 11.64 3.63 6.87
C GLU A 146 12.27 2.43 7.59
N GLU A 147 12.03 2.29 8.89
CA GLU A 147 12.51 1.16 9.69
C GLU A 147 11.93 -0.16 9.17
N ASN A 148 10.62 -0.22 8.97
CA ASN A 148 9.93 -1.41 8.51
C ASN A 148 10.33 -1.82 7.07
N LEU A 149 10.60 -0.87 6.19
CA LEU A 149 11.14 -1.15 4.86
C LEU A 149 12.56 -1.72 4.93
N LYS A 150 13.43 -1.14 5.77
CA LYS A 150 14.81 -1.63 5.97
C LYS A 150 14.86 -3.07 6.48
N GLU A 151 13.96 -3.46 7.40
CA GLU A 151 13.85 -4.83 7.88
C GLU A 151 13.53 -5.85 6.77
N HIS A 152 12.82 -5.41 5.73
CA HIS A 152 12.55 -6.23 4.53
C HIS A 152 13.60 -6.09 3.43
N GLY A 153 14.69 -5.34 3.68
CA GLY A 153 15.75 -5.12 2.70
C GLY A 153 15.40 -4.06 1.65
N TYR A 154 14.35 -3.27 1.87
CA TYR A 154 13.96 -2.17 0.99
C TYR A 154 14.57 -0.84 1.45
N ASP A 155 14.78 0.03 0.47
CA ASP A 155 15.26 1.40 0.68
C ASP A 155 14.19 2.37 0.16
N LEU A 156 13.65 3.22 1.04
CA LEU A 156 12.64 4.21 0.68
C LEU A 156 13.12 5.13 -0.46
N MET A 157 14.43 5.37 -0.54
CA MET A 157 15.04 6.17 -1.60
C MET A 157 14.93 5.52 -2.99
N LYS A 158 14.76 4.20 -3.06
CA LYS A 158 14.75 3.43 -4.30
C LYS A 158 13.37 2.93 -4.71
N ILE A 159 12.52 2.61 -3.73
CA ILE A 159 11.17 2.10 -4.01
C ILE A 159 10.29 3.20 -4.61
N PRO A 160 9.37 2.89 -5.54
CA PRO A 160 8.31 3.80 -5.96
C PRO A 160 7.55 4.38 -4.75
N TYR A 161 7.52 5.70 -4.65
CA TYR A 161 6.98 6.39 -3.48
C TYR A 161 6.29 7.69 -3.88
N VAL A 162 5.12 7.96 -3.30
CA VAL A 162 4.34 9.20 -3.49
C VAL A 162 3.93 9.73 -2.13
N LEU A 163 4.12 11.03 -1.91
CA LEU A 163 3.60 11.75 -0.77
C LEU A 163 2.22 12.34 -1.10
N GLN A 164 1.18 11.92 -0.37
CA GLN A 164 -0.14 12.52 -0.46
C GLN A 164 -0.39 13.42 0.75
N LEU A 165 -0.63 14.70 0.51
CA LEU A 165 -1.03 15.68 1.54
C LEU A 165 -2.55 15.70 1.60
N ASN A 166 -3.14 14.97 2.54
CA ASN A 166 -4.58 14.83 2.67
C ASN A 166 -5.19 15.86 3.61
N LYS A 167 -6.51 16.02 3.53
CA LYS A 167 -7.32 16.94 4.33
C LYS A 167 -7.02 18.43 4.07
N ARG A 168 -6.67 18.75 2.81
CA ARG A 168 -6.36 20.14 2.40
C ARG A 168 -7.51 21.13 2.53
N ASP A 169 -8.71 20.66 2.80
CA ASP A 169 -9.91 21.47 3.00
C ASP A 169 -10.14 21.90 4.45
N LEU A 170 -9.33 21.48 5.39
CA LEU A 170 -9.43 21.89 6.78
C LEU A 170 -8.77 23.25 7.02
N PRO A 171 -9.22 24.01 8.04
CA PRO A 171 -8.75 25.39 8.23
C PRO A 171 -7.30 25.48 8.75
N ASN A 172 -6.85 24.54 9.57
CA ASN A 172 -5.54 24.58 10.25
C ASN A 172 -4.52 23.66 9.57
N VAL A 173 -4.34 23.82 8.26
CA VAL A 173 -3.37 23.02 7.51
C VAL A 173 -2.07 23.78 7.28
N LEU A 174 -0.96 23.08 7.39
CA LEU A 174 0.36 23.62 7.03
C LEU A 174 0.46 23.82 5.52
N SER A 175 1.33 24.74 5.09
CA SER A 175 1.58 24.93 3.68
C SER A 175 2.22 23.69 3.04
N VAL A 176 2.08 23.56 1.73
CA VAL A 176 2.70 22.46 0.98
C VAL A 176 4.21 22.44 1.17
N GLU A 177 4.83 23.65 1.18
CA GLU A 177 6.27 23.81 1.35
C GLU A 177 6.74 23.34 2.73
N GLN A 178 5.98 23.68 3.80
CA GLN A 178 6.30 23.22 5.16
C GLN A 178 6.18 21.70 5.26
N LEU A 179 5.08 21.12 4.76
CA LEU A 179 4.87 19.67 4.77
C LEU A 179 5.96 18.93 3.97
N ARG A 180 6.31 19.44 2.79
CA ARG A 180 7.37 18.87 1.97
C ARG A 180 8.73 18.93 2.65
N LYS A 181 9.07 20.06 3.29
CA LYS A 181 10.33 20.23 4.00
C LYS A 181 10.56 19.16 5.07
N GLU A 182 9.50 18.82 5.81
CA GLU A 182 9.59 17.88 6.94
C GLU A 182 9.38 16.42 6.52
N LEU A 183 8.52 16.16 5.52
CA LEU A 183 8.09 14.81 5.18
C LEU A 183 8.74 14.25 3.91
N CYS A 184 9.23 15.07 2.97
CA CYS A 184 9.93 14.54 1.80
C CYS A 184 11.25 13.88 2.19
N ARG A 185 11.54 12.75 1.54
CA ARG A 185 12.77 11.97 1.74
C ARG A 185 13.68 11.97 0.53
N LYS A 186 13.08 12.14 -0.63
CA LYS A 186 13.72 12.34 -1.93
C LYS A 186 12.85 13.35 -2.69
N ASP A 187 13.15 13.64 -3.93
CA ASP A 187 12.25 14.49 -4.76
C ASP A 187 11.09 13.65 -5.31
N GLU A 188 10.31 13.09 -4.39
CA GLU A 188 9.12 12.32 -4.73
C GLU A 188 7.95 13.19 -5.16
N PRO A 189 7.07 12.68 -6.05
CA PRO A 189 5.82 13.34 -6.38
C PRO A 189 4.97 13.59 -5.15
N THR A 190 4.45 14.81 -5.06
CA THR A 190 3.55 15.23 -3.98
C THR A 190 2.19 15.57 -4.58
N VAL A 191 1.13 15.02 -3.99
CA VAL A 191 -0.25 15.23 -4.43
C VAL A 191 -1.08 15.79 -3.27
N GLU A 192 -1.72 16.92 -3.48
CA GLU A 192 -2.71 17.47 -2.54
C GLU A 192 -4.03 16.72 -2.68
N ALA A 193 -4.67 16.39 -1.55
CA ALA A 193 -5.89 15.60 -1.54
C ALA A 193 -6.93 16.06 -0.51
N VAL A 194 -8.18 15.76 -0.86
CA VAL A 194 -9.32 15.77 0.04
C VAL A 194 -10.03 14.44 -0.16
N ALA A 195 -9.49 13.39 0.47
CA ALA A 195 -9.84 12.02 0.16
C ALA A 195 -11.34 11.73 0.26
N TYR A 196 -12.04 12.25 1.28
CA TYR A 196 -13.48 12.01 1.44
C TYR A 196 -14.34 12.63 0.30
N LYS A 197 -13.79 13.65 -0.40
CA LYS A 197 -14.41 14.23 -1.62
C LYS A 197 -13.93 13.56 -2.90
N GLY A 198 -12.95 12.66 -2.83
CA GLY A 198 -12.32 12.03 -4.00
C GLY A 198 -11.28 12.91 -4.70
N VAL A 199 -11.04 14.15 -4.22
CA VAL A 199 -10.04 15.05 -4.82
C VAL A 199 -8.64 14.53 -4.54
N GLY A 200 -7.78 14.46 -5.57
CA GLY A 200 -6.41 13.99 -5.49
C GLY A 200 -6.25 12.46 -5.32
N VAL A 201 -7.33 11.71 -5.10
CA VAL A 201 -7.28 10.26 -4.86
C VAL A 201 -6.80 9.50 -6.09
N PHE A 202 -7.39 9.77 -7.26
CA PHE A 202 -6.98 9.14 -8.52
C PHE A 202 -5.66 9.68 -9.05
N ASP A 203 -5.34 10.95 -8.79
CA ASP A 203 -4.05 11.53 -9.16
C ASP A 203 -2.93 10.83 -8.39
N THR A 204 -3.11 10.56 -7.10
CA THR A 204 -2.18 9.78 -6.27
C THR A 204 -2.03 8.36 -6.81
N LEU A 205 -3.15 7.66 -7.08
CA LEU A 205 -3.13 6.30 -7.61
C LEU A 205 -2.45 6.23 -8.98
N LYS A 206 -2.74 7.18 -9.86
CA LYS A 206 -2.13 7.27 -11.20
C LYS A 206 -0.62 7.48 -11.09
N GLU A 207 -0.18 8.37 -10.22
CA GLU A 207 1.23 8.69 -10.06
C GLU A 207 2.03 7.51 -9.49
N ILE A 208 1.56 6.86 -8.42
CA ILE A 208 2.24 5.69 -7.88
C ILE A 208 2.23 4.52 -8.87
N SER A 209 1.14 4.30 -9.59
CA SER A 209 1.05 3.25 -10.61
C SER A 209 2.04 3.51 -11.75
N ARG A 210 2.19 4.76 -12.20
CA ARG A 210 3.17 5.18 -13.21
C ARG A 210 4.60 4.87 -12.76
N LEU A 211 4.95 5.18 -11.52
CA LEU A 211 6.27 4.92 -10.96
C LEU A 211 6.56 3.41 -10.89
N VAL A 212 5.61 2.62 -10.39
CA VAL A 212 5.76 1.15 -10.32
C VAL A 212 5.92 0.54 -11.71
N LEU A 213 5.09 0.94 -12.67
CA LEU A 213 5.20 0.45 -14.04
C LEU A 213 6.51 0.85 -14.71
N ALA A 214 7.02 2.05 -14.43
CA ALA A 214 8.33 2.49 -14.93
C ALA A 214 9.48 1.66 -14.34
N GLU A 215 9.39 1.27 -13.07
CA GLU A 215 10.40 0.39 -12.45
C GLU A 215 10.39 -1.01 -13.05
N LEU A 216 9.20 -1.57 -13.28
CA LEU A 216 9.05 -2.86 -13.98
C LEU A 216 9.58 -2.88 -15.42
N GLN A 217 9.70 -1.73 -16.04
CA GLN A 217 10.23 -1.63 -17.41
C GLN A 217 11.76 -1.62 -17.46
N LYS A 218 12.43 -1.34 -16.32
CA LYS A 218 13.90 -1.31 -16.23
C LYS A 218 14.51 -2.71 -16.06
N GLY A 219 13.77 -3.65 -15.47
CA GLY A 219 14.16 -5.06 -15.29
C GLY A 219 13.60 -5.93 -16.38
#